data_c5300a91a5e1f47dab1e4c2f60afeba6
#
_entry.id   c5300a91a5e1f47dab1e4c2f60afeba6
#
_cell.length_a   1.000
_cell.length_b   1.000
_cell.length_c   1.000
_cell.angle_alpha   90.00
_cell.angle_beta   90.00
_cell.angle_gamma   90.00
#
_symmetry.space_group_name_H-M   'P 1'
#
loop_
_entity.id
_entity.type
_entity.pdbx_description
1 polymer ?
#
loop_
_entity_poly.entity_id
_entity_poly.type
_entity_poly.pdbx_seq_one_letter_code
_entity_poly.pdbx_strand_id
1 'polypeptide(L)'
;EAIRAPYKTGFFKDVQVSRQGSILVVTVAERPAISTIEIDGNKDIKDEDLLKGLKEIGLAEGETFARLELDRLTQELMRQYNNRGKYNVSIKPTVTELDRNRVEIQIQIAEGKASKIKHLNVVGNTTFSDEEIREDFESDTTGWLSWYSKDDQYSREKLSGDLEKLTSYYQDRGYVDFNIESTQVTISPDKRNIYLTANVREGEVFTISEIKLTGDLILGEPEIRRLVYTQPGDIFSRRKLELSSEAMQKVLGNIGY
;
A
#
# COMPACT_ATOMS: atom_id res chain seq x y z
N GLU A 1 30.43 6.45 -31.22
CA GLU A 1 29.61 7.65 -31.09
C GLU A 1 28.48 7.73 -32.11
N ALA A 2 28.73 7.47 -33.40
CA ALA A 2 27.71 7.53 -34.46
C ALA A 2 26.50 6.61 -34.29
N ILE A 3 26.64 5.47 -33.58
CA ILE A 3 25.53 4.55 -33.29
C ILE A 3 24.77 4.96 -31.99
N ARG A 4 25.46 5.57 -31.02
CA ARG A 4 24.84 5.93 -29.73
C ARG A 4 23.87 7.09 -29.84
N ALA A 5 24.12 8.03 -30.74
CA ALA A 5 23.25 9.20 -30.92
C ALA A 5 21.85 8.84 -31.39
N PRO A 6 21.65 8.03 -32.46
CA PRO A 6 20.31 7.59 -32.90
C PRO A 6 19.58 6.76 -31.84
N TYR A 7 20.26 5.85 -31.11
CA TYR A 7 19.62 5.07 -30.05
C TYR A 7 19.08 5.92 -28.91
N LYS A 8 19.79 7.02 -28.57
CA LYS A 8 19.34 7.92 -27.48
C LYS A 8 18.07 8.69 -27.80
N THR A 9 17.70 8.81 -29.09
CA THR A 9 16.45 9.51 -29.46
C THR A 9 15.20 8.69 -29.13
N GLY A 10 15.33 7.38 -28.91
CA GLY A 10 14.17 6.51 -28.66
C GLY A 10 13.36 6.13 -29.91
N PHE A 11 13.60 6.76 -31.05
CA PHE A 11 12.80 6.55 -32.28
C PHE A 11 13.14 5.24 -33.01
N PHE A 12 14.28 4.66 -32.78
CA PHE A 12 14.74 3.50 -33.55
C PHE A 12 14.71 2.22 -32.73
N LYS A 13 14.18 1.17 -33.35
CA LYS A 13 14.18 -0.20 -32.82
C LYS A 13 15.55 -0.84 -33.00
N ASP A 14 16.20 -0.56 -34.16
CA ASP A 14 17.52 -1.10 -34.51
C ASP A 14 18.31 -0.07 -35.31
N VAL A 15 19.65 -0.07 -35.13
CA VAL A 15 20.59 0.77 -35.88
C VAL A 15 21.79 -0.09 -36.26
N GLN A 16 21.97 -0.35 -37.53
CA GLN A 16 23.09 -1.12 -38.07
C GLN A 16 24.01 -0.20 -38.86
N VAL A 17 25.31 -0.39 -38.71
CA VAL A 17 26.30 0.36 -39.43
C VAL A 17 27.14 -0.65 -40.20
N SER A 18 27.16 -0.47 -41.51
CA SER A 18 27.94 -1.28 -42.44
C SER A 18 28.85 -0.40 -43.33
N ARG A 19 29.89 -1.01 -43.91
CA ARG A 19 30.77 -0.31 -44.84
C ARG A 19 30.64 -0.92 -46.22
N GLN A 20 30.38 -0.11 -47.20
CA GLN A 20 30.39 -0.48 -48.62
C GLN A 20 31.48 0.32 -49.34
N GLY A 21 32.66 -0.30 -49.51
CA GLY A 21 33.84 0.38 -50.06
C GLY A 21 34.29 1.55 -49.14
N SER A 22 34.23 2.77 -49.63
CA SER A 22 34.55 4.01 -48.88
C SER A 22 33.34 4.66 -48.21
N ILE A 23 32.13 4.10 -48.41
CA ILE A 23 30.89 4.64 -47.94
C ILE A 23 30.50 3.93 -46.62
N LEU A 24 30.13 4.72 -45.60
CA LEU A 24 29.53 4.24 -44.38
C LEU A 24 27.99 4.25 -44.55
N VAL A 25 27.35 3.08 -44.45
CA VAL A 25 25.90 2.92 -44.55
C VAL A 25 25.32 2.73 -43.16
N VAL A 26 24.42 3.62 -42.76
CA VAL A 26 23.66 3.48 -41.50
C VAL A 26 22.26 3.05 -41.87
N THR A 27 21.89 1.84 -41.48
CA THR A 27 20.53 1.30 -41.67
C THR A 27 19.82 1.42 -40.35
N VAL A 28 18.64 2.03 -40.33
CA VAL A 28 17.80 2.22 -39.14
C VAL A 28 16.44 1.55 -39.33
N ALA A 29 15.94 0.94 -38.27
CA ALA A 29 14.58 0.46 -38.19
C ALA A 29 13.82 1.35 -37.20
N GLU A 30 12.84 2.08 -37.69
CA GLU A 30 12.01 2.97 -36.87
C GLU A 30 11.07 2.17 -35.97
N ARG A 31 10.81 2.67 -34.76
CA ARG A 31 9.74 2.16 -33.91
C ARG A 31 8.39 2.58 -34.48
N PRO A 32 7.37 1.73 -34.43
CA PRO A 32 6.04 2.13 -34.86
C PRO A 32 5.46 3.21 -33.94
N ALA A 33 4.60 4.05 -34.47
CA ALA A 33 3.82 5.00 -33.69
C ALA A 33 2.55 4.35 -33.13
N ILE A 34 2.16 4.70 -31.94
CA ILE A 34 0.91 4.25 -31.30
C ILE A 34 -0.26 4.97 -31.99
N SER A 35 -1.15 4.22 -32.59
CA SER A 35 -2.37 4.74 -33.25
C SER A 35 -3.49 4.91 -32.24
N THR A 36 -3.75 3.87 -31.45
CA THR A 36 -4.82 3.83 -30.44
C THR A 36 -4.39 2.98 -29.25
N ILE A 37 -4.92 3.30 -28.08
CA ILE A 37 -4.80 2.50 -26.88
C ILE A 37 -6.20 2.27 -26.33
N GLU A 38 -6.60 1.01 -26.26
CA GLU A 38 -7.88 0.59 -25.69
C GLU A 38 -7.63 -0.21 -24.41
N ILE A 39 -8.38 0.10 -23.35
CA ILE A 39 -8.35 -0.63 -22.09
C ILE A 39 -9.75 -1.12 -21.81
N ASP A 40 -9.88 -2.39 -21.44
CA ASP A 40 -11.18 -3.00 -21.16
C ASP A 40 -11.12 -3.90 -19.93
N GLY A 41 -12.22 -3.94 -19.17
CA GLY A 41 -12.41 -4.84 -18.03
C GLY A 41 -11.94 -4.30 -16.69
N ASN A 42 -11.40 -3.09 -16.62
CA ASN A 42 -11.03 -2.39 -15.39
C ASN A 42 -12.28 -1.75 -14.75
N LYS A 43 -12.58 -2.13 -13.53
CA LYS A 43 -13.71 -1.61 -12.75
C LYS A 43 -13.26 -0.83 -11.52
N ASP A 44 -12.16 -1.24 -10.91
CA ASP A 44 -11.62 -0.65 -9.67
C ASP A 44 -10.70 0.55 -9.94
N ILE A 45 -10.13 0.61 -11.13
CA ILE A 45 -9.27 1.74 -11.56
C ILE A 45 -9.96 2.38 -12.75
N LYS A 46 -10.20 3.68 -12.68
CA LYS A 46 -10.86 4.42 -13.76
C LYS A 46 -9.97 4.52 -15.00
N ASP A 47 -10.59 4.53 -16.18
CA ASP A 47 -9.88 4.69 -17.46
C ASP A 47 -9.02 5.95 -17.50
N GLU A 48 -9.52 7.05 -16.93
CA GLU A 48 -8.80 8.32 -16.89
C GLU A 48 -7.46 8.21 -16.12
N ASP A 49 -7.48 7.49 -14.99
CA ASP A 49 -6.28 7.27 -14.17
C ASP A 49 -5.28 6.35 -14.89
N LEU A 50 -5.79 5.32 -15.57
CA LEU A 50 -4.97 4.41 -16.36
C LEU A 50 -4.32 5.11 -17.54
N LEU A 51 -5.10 5.87 -18.32
CA LEU A 51 -4.61 6.63 -19.49
C LEU A 51 -3.60 7.70 -19.07
N LYS A 52 -3.81 8.34 -17.92
CA LYS A 52 -2.86 9.29 -17.36
C LYS A 52 -1.54 8.63 -17.01
N GLY A 53 -1.57 7.49 -16.31
CA GLY A 53 -0.39 6.71 -15.99
C GLY A 53 0.37 6.23 -17.23
N LEU A 54 -0.36 5.79 -18.27
CA LEU A 54 0.21 5.44 -19.58
C LEU A 54 0.97 6.61 -20.20
N LYS A 55 0.36 7.78 -20.22
CA LYS A 55 0.97 8.99 -20.79
C LYS A 55 2.24 9.41 -20.06
N GLU A 56 2.27 9.27 -18.74
CA GLU A 56 3.44 9.62 -17.91
C GLU A 56 4.68 8.76 -18.24
N ILE A 57 4.49 7.53 -18.72
CA ILE A 57 5.57 6.63 -19.13
C ILE A 57 5.82 6.62 -20.66
N GLY A 58 5.21 7.56 -21.39
CA GLY A 58 5.41 7.71 -22.85
C GLY A 58 4.59 6.74 -23.70
N LEU A 59 3.57 6.08 -23.14
CA LEU A 59 2.60 5.29 -23.89
C LEU A 59 1.33 6.12 -24.13
N ALA A 60 1.30 6.88 -25.21
CA ALA A 60 0.16 7.68 -25.63
C ALA A 60 0.00 7.63 -27.15
N GLU A 61 -1.19 7.96 -27.62
CA GLU A 61 -1.46 8.07 -29.07
C GLU A 61 -0.53 9.11 -29.70
N GLY A 62 0.07 8.74 -30.83
CA GLY A 62 1.07 9.54 -31.52
C GLY A 62 2.51 9.35 -31.05
N GLU A 63 2.73 8.76 -29.89
CA GLU A 63 4.09 8.48 -29.37
C GLU A 63 4.68 7.20 -29.99
N THR A 64 6.00 7.04 -29.86
CA THR A 64 6.70 5.85 -30.33
C THR A 64 6.47 4.65 -29.41
N PHE A 65 6.10 3.52 -29.99
CA PHE A 65 5.87 2.31 -29.21
C PHE A 65 7.18 1.65 -28.79
N ALA A 66 7.35 1.41 -27.50
CA ALA A 66 8.40 0.61 -26.91
C ALA A 66 7.80 -0.56 -26.11
N ARG A 67 8.08 -1.79 -26.53
CA ARG A 67 7.58 -2.99 -25.87
C ARG A 67 7.93 -3.04 -24.38
N LEU A 68 9.14 -2.60 -24.04
CA LEU A 68 9.60 -2.56 -22.65
C LEU A 68 8.71 -1.70 -21.74
N GLU A 69 8.23 -0.58 -22.25
CA GLU A 69 7.36 0.30 -21.45
C GLU A 69 5.97 -0.32 -21.24
N LEU A 70 5.45 -1.04 -22.24
CA LEU A 70 4.20 -1.80 -22.08
C LEU A 70 4.35 -2.95 -21.07
N ASP A 71 5.49 -3.64 -21.07
CA ASP A 71 5.76 -4.70 -20.09
C ASP A 71 5.92 -4.14 -18.68
N ARG A 72 6.59 -3.00 -18.51
CA ARG A 72 6.68 -2.26 -17.22
C ARG A 72 5.33 -1.82 -16.70
N LEU A 73 4.50 -1.25 -17.56
CA LEU A 73 3.13 -0.89 -17.19
C LEU A 73 2.34 -2.10 -16.71
N THR A 74 2.40 -3.20 -17.45
CA THR A 74 1.69 -4.43 -17.09
C THR A 74 2.07 -4.90 -15.70
N GLN A 75 3.36 -4.87 -15.35
CA GLN A 75 3.86 -5.22 -14.02
C GLN A 75 3.38 -4.23 -12.94
N GLU A 76 3.39 -2.94 -13.26
CA GLU A 76 2.91 -1.91 -12.32
C GLU A 76 1.41 -2.05 -12.05
N LEU A 77 0.60 -2.26 -13.07
CA LEU A 77 -0.83 -2.52 -12.93
C LEU A 77 -1.09 -3.79 -12.10
N MET A 78 -0.35 -4.87 -12.38
CA MET A 78 -0.44 -6.10 -11.55
C MET A 78 -0.15 -5.79 -10.08
N ARG A 79 0.87 -4.98 -9.80
CA ARG A 79 1.22 -4.58 -8.44
C ARG A 79 0.10 -3.78 -7.77
N GLN A 80 -0.51 -2.83 -8.51
CA GLN A 80 -1.62 -2.02 -7.98
C GLN A 80 -2.86 -2.86 -7.68
N TYR A 81 -3.21 -3.80 -8.54
CA TYR A 81 -4.31 -4.73 -8.28
C TYR A 81 -4.01 -5.67 -7.10
N ASN A 82 -2.77 -6.16 -6.99
CA ASN A 82 -2.34 -6.98 -5.86
C ASN A 82 -2.40 -6.22 -4.54
N ASN A 83 -2.02 -4.93 -4.53
CA ASN A 83 -2.15 -4.07 -3.35
C ASN A 83 -3.61 -3.88 -2.91
N ARG A 84 -4.55 -3.99 -3.85
CA ARG A 84 -6.00 -3.99 -3.59
C ARG A 84 -6.56 -5.39 -3.30
N GLY A 85 -5.70 -6.37 -3.09
CA GLY A 85 -6.10 -7.75 -2.79
C GLY A 85 -6.56 -8.58 -3.99
N LYS A 86 -6.46 -8.08 -5.20
CA LYS A 86 -6.87 -8.80 -6.42
C LYS A 86 -5.73 -9.65 -6.99
N TYR A 87 -5.33 -10.67 -6.27
CA TYR A 87 -4.22 -11.56 -6.67
C TYR A 87 -4.55 -12.45 -7.87
N ASN A 88 -5.83 -12.54 -8.27
CA ASN A 88 -6.29 -13.26 -9.44
C ASN A 88 -6.38 -12.40 -10.70
N VAL A 89 -5.90 -11.14 -10.65
CA VAL A 89 -5.91 -10.27 -11.81
C VAL A 89 -5.11 -10.89 -12.97
N SER A 90 -5.67 -10.79 -14.17
CA SER A 90 -4.99 -11.15 -15.42
C SER A 90 -5.01 -9.93 -16.32
N ILE A 91 -3.85 -9.48 -16.75
CA ILE A 91 -3.67 -8.34 -17.65
C ILE A 91 -3.00 -8.86 -18.91
N LYS A 92 -3.67 -8.72 -20.05
CA LYS A 92 -3.23 -9.25 -21.34
C LYS A 92 -3.12 -8.12 -22.34
N PRO A 93 -1.93 -7.53 -22.51
CA PRO A 93 -1.72 -6.58 -23.58
C PRO A 93 -1.57 -7.30 -24.93
N THR A 94 -2.28 -6.83 -25.93
CA THR A 94 -2.17 -7.25 -27.34
C THR A 94 -1.72 -6.06 -28.15
N VAL A 95 -0.76 -6.27 -29.02
CA VAL A 95 -0.23 -5.24 -29.95
C VAL A 95 -0.48 -5.72 -31.35
N THR A 96 -1.26 -4.96 -32.12
CA THR A 96 -1.58 -5.24 -33.50
C THR A 96 -0.84 -4.26 -34.40
N GLU A 97 -0.07 -4.76 -35.35
CA GLU A 97 0.61 -3.94 -36.35
C GLU A 97 -0.39 -3.44 -37.39
N LEU A 98 -0.31 -2.15 -37.69
CA LEU A 98 -1.14 -1.46 -38.68
C LEU A 98 -0.27 -0.92 -39.82
N ASP A 99 -0.92 -0.55 -40.93
CA ASP A 99 -0.25 0.11 -42.05
C ASP A 99 0.47 1.40 -41.62
N ARG A 100 1.52 1.77 -42.38
CA ARG A 100 2.33 2.99 -42.18
C ARG A 100 3.09 3.01 -40.87
N ASN A 101 3.68 1.87 -40.50
CA ASN A 101 4.50 1.71 -39.27
C ASN A 101 3.77 2.22 -38.00
N ARG A 102 2.55 1.76 -37.78
CA ARG A 102 1.72 2.07 -36.61
C ARG A 102 1.34 0.80 -35.86
N VAL A 103 0.98 0.95 -34.60
CA VAL A 103 0.42 -0.13 -33.77
C VAL A 103 -0.83 0.32 -33.05
N GLU A 104 -1.72 -0.62 -32.85
CA GLU A 104 -2.84 -0.55 -31.91
C GLU A 104 -2.49 -1.38 -30.67
N ILE A 105 -2.76 -0.84 -29.49
CA ILE A 105 -2.54 -1.50 -28.22
C ILE A 105 -3.90 -1.74 -27.57
N GLN A 106 -4.20 -3.00 -27.30
CA GLN A 106 -5.40 -3.38 -26.56
C GLN A 106 -4.97 -4.07 -25.25
N ILE A 107 -5.45 -3.55 -24.12
CA ILE A 107 -5.13 -4.08 -22.78
C ILE A 107 -6.42 -4.64 -22.18
N GLN A 108 -6.52 -5.96 -22.17
CA GLN A 108 -7.63 -6.65 -21.52
C GLN A 108 -7.30 -6.94 -20.07
N ILE A 109 -8.15 -6.47 -19.16
CA ILE A 109 -8.00 -6.64 -17.71
C ILE A 109 -9.15 -7.52 -17.22
N ALA A 110 -8.79 -8.65 -16.64
CA ALA A 110 -9.72 -9.48 -15.89
C ALA A 110 -9.33 -9.39 -14.40
N GLU A 111 -10.00 -8.48 -13.68
CA GLU A 111 -9.62 -8.15 -12.30
C GLU A 111 -9.76 -9.31 -11.32
N GLY A 112 -10.69 -10.23 -11.58
CA GLY A 112 -11.02 -11.29 -10.64
C GLY A 112 -11.78 -10.78 -9.41
N LYS A 113 -11.90 -11.62 -8.41
CA LYS A 113 -12.42 -11.25 -7.09
C LYS A 113 -11.26 -10.95 -6.16
N ALA A 114 -11.45 -10.01 -5.25
CA ALA A 114 -10.50 -9.78 -4.19
C ALA A 114 -10.37 -11.03 -3.29
N SER A 115 -9.17 -11.31 -2.84
CA SER A 115 -8.89 -12.40 -1.92
C SER A 115 -9.34 -12.00 -0.52
N LYS A 116 -9.85 -12.98 0.25
CA LYS A 116 -10.36 -12.75 1.60
C LYS A 116 -9.32 -13.17 2.63
N ILE A 117 -9.20 -12.41 3.71
CA ILE A 117 -8.44 -12.88 4.87
C ILE A 117 -9.25 -14.00 5.51
N LYS A 118 -8.67 -15.19 5.53
CA LYS A 118 -9.30 -16.38 6.11
C LYS A 118 -8.96 -16.53 7.59
N HIS A 119 -7.74 -16.16 7.96
CA HIS A 119 -7.23 -16.32 9.30
C HIS A 119 -6.09 -15.37 9.58
N LEU A 120 -6.09 -14.78 10.79
CA LEU A 120 -4.96 -14.08 11.38
C LEU A 120 -4.48 -14.95 12.55
N ASN A 121 -3.25 -15.39 12.48
CA ASN A 121 -2.57 -16.17 13.51
C ASN A 121 -1.54 -15.27 14.20
N VAL A 122 -1.61 -15.16 15.52
CA VAL A 122 -0.61 -14.45 16.30
C VAL A 122 0.31 -15.48 16.93
N VAL A 123 1.60 -15.32 16.79
CA VAL A 123 2.63 -16.24 17.34
C VAL A 123 3.53 -15.47 18.28
N GLY A 124 3.75 -16.02 19.49
CA GLY A 124 4.51 -15.36 20.54
C GLY A 124 3.64 -14.65 21.59
N ASN A 125 2.31 -14.69 21.41
CA ASN A 125 1.33 -14.27 22.41
C ASN A 125 1.22 -15.35 23.50
N THR A 126 1.73 -15.05 24.66
CA THR A 126 1.72 -15.97 25.82
C THR A 126 0.77 -15.50 26.91
N THR A 127 0.49 -14.20 26.95
CA THR A 127 -0.35 -13.56 27.97
C THR A 127 -1.82 -13.54 27.60
N PHE A 128 -2.12 -13.26 26.34
CA PHE A 128 -3.49 -13.20 25.83
C PHE A 128 -3.68 -14.24 24.75
N SER A 129 -4.76 -15.00 24.81
CA SER A 129 -5.13 -15.93 23.75
C SER A 129 -5.61 -15.22 22.49
N ASP A 130 -5.54 -15.90 21.36
CA ASP A 130 -6.11 -15.40 20.10
C ASP A 130 -7.62 -15.09 20.22
N GLU A 131 -8.31 -15.81 21.11
CA GLU A 131 -9.73 -15.59 21.37
C GLU A 131 -9.99 -14.30 22.14
N GLU A 132 -9.23 -14.05 23.20
CA GLU A 132 -9.31 -12.81 23.99
C GLU A 132 -8.97 -11.58 23.13
N ILE A 133 -7.91 -11.66 22.35
CA ILE A 133 -7.55 -10.61 21.39
C ILE A 133 -8.71 -10.36 20.43
N ARG A 134 -9.33 -11.39 19.89
CA ARG A 134 -10.43 -11.28 18.93
C ARG A 134 -11.69 -10.70 19.54
N GLU A 135 -12.08 -11.13 20.74
CA GLU A 135 -13.28 -10.65 21.42
C GLU A 135 -13.21 -9.15 21.77
N ASP A 136 -12.04 -8.67 22.19
CA ASP A 136 -11.83 -7.24 22.45
C ASP A 136 -12.00 -6.43 21.18
N PHE A 137 -11.52 -6.94 20.06
CA PHE A 137 -11.68 -6.33 18.76
C PHE A 137 -13.11 -6.40 18.20
N GLU A 138 -13.89 -7.41 18.55
CA GLU A 138 -15.31 -7.54 18.20
C GLU A 138 -16.18 -6.56 18.99
N SER A 139 -15.81 -6.26 20.23
CA SER A 139 -16.52 -5.34 21.11
C SER A 139 -16.29 -3.88 20.76
N ASP A 140 -15.21 -3.53 20.08
CA ASP A 140 -14.93 -2.18 19.63
C ASP A 140 -15.78 -1.85 18.40
N THR A 141 -16.75 -0.95 18.57
CA THR A 141 -17.73 -0.53 17.55
C THR A 141 -17.12 0.09 16.28
N THR A 142 -15.82 0.22 16.22
CA THR A 142 -15.06 0.79 15.09
C THR A 142 -14.62 -0.22 14.02
N GLY A 143 -15.13 -1.47 14.05
CA GLY A 143 -15.09 -2.34 12.86
C GLY A 143 -13.77 -3.05 12.60
N TRP A 144 -13.14 -3.64 13.62
CA TRP A 144 -12.04 -4.61 13.43
C TRP A 144 -12.44 -5.81 12.57
N LEU A 145 -13.69 -6.27 12.68
CA LEU A 145 -14.24 -7.30 11.82
C LEU A 145 -14.66 -6.78 10.43
N SER A 146 -14.08 -5.68 9.96
CA SER A 146 -14.26 -5.30 8.56
C SER A 146 -13.78 -6.39 7.59
N TRP A 147 -12.90 -7.29 8.05
CA TRP A 147 -12.50 -8.48 7.30
C TRP A 147 -13.52 -9.65 7.39
N TYR A 148 -14.43 -9.60 8.39
CA TYR A 148 -15.57 -10.54 8.51
C TYR A 148 -16.89 -9.94 7.99
N SER A 149 -16.95 -8.63 7.83
CA SER A 149 -18.11 -7.93 7.27
C SER A 149 -18.13 -8.00 5.75
N LYS A 150 -19.25 -7.62 5.14
CA LYS A 150 -19.52 -7.75 3.68
C LYS A 150 -18.47 -7.14 2.73
N ASP A 151 -17.49 -6.44 3.25
CA ASP A 151 -16.38 -5.82 2.50
C ASP A 151 -15.08 -6.60 2.70
N ASP A 152 -15.14 -7.93 2.55
CA ASP A 152 -14.09 -8.94 2.75
C ASP A 152 -12.79 -8.76 1.95
N GLN A 153 -12.50 -7.57 1.45
CA GLN A 153 -11.36 -7.33 0.58
C GLN A 153 -10.11 -7.02 1.39
N TYR A 154 -9.10 -7.87 1.23
CA TYR A 154 -7.77 -7.58 1.72
C TYR A 154 -7.22 -6.31 1.05
N SER A 155 -6.77 -5.35 1.85
CA SER A 155 -5.88 -4.30 1.39
C SER A 155 -4.69 -4.18 2.34
N ARG A 156 -3.58 -3.68 1.83
CA ARG A 156 -2.40 -3.46 2.67
C ARG A 156 -2.67 -2.44 3.77
N GLU A 157 -3.50 -1.45 3.48
CA GLU A 157 -3.92 -0.41 4.42
C GLU A 157 -4.75 -0.99 5.57
N LYS A 158 -5.69 -1.89 5.25
CA LYS A 158 -6.47 -2.61 6.28
C LYS A 158 -5.56 -3.44 7.18
N LEU A 159 -4.63 -4.20 6.60
CA LEU A 159 -3.66 -4.98 7.38
C LEU A 159 -2.83 -4.08 8.31
N SER A 160 -2.32 -2.94 7.82
CA SER A 160 -1.57 -2.00 8.65
C SER A 160 -2.41 -1.47 9.82
N GLY A 161 -3.68 -1.14 9.56
CA GLY A 161 -4.62 -0.73 10.60
C GLY A 161 -4.87 -1.81 11.65
N ASP A 162 -4.96 -3.05 11.22
CA ASP A 162 -5.18 -4.19 12.10
C ASP A 162 -3.95 -4.48 12.98
N LEU A 163 -2.76 -4.38 12.42
CA LEU A 163 -1.51 -4.53 13.18
C LEU A 163 -1.30 -3.37 14.18
N GLU A 164 -1.69 -2.15 13.83
CA GLU A 164 -1.66 -1.01 14.75
C GLU A 164 -2.64 -1.19 15.91
N LYS A 165 -3.84 -1.72 15.65
CA LYS A 165 -4.79 -2.07 16.71
C LYS A 165 -4.23 -3.14 17.65
N LEU A 166 -3.58 -4.18 17.10
CA LEU A 166 -2.92 -5.19 17.91
C LEU A 166 -1.84 -4.55 18.81
N THR A 167 -1.06 -3.64 18.27
CA THR A 167 -0.08 -2.88 19.06
C THR A 167 -0.75 -2.07 20.16
N SER A 168 -1.81 -1.35 19.84
CA SER A 168 -2.57 -0.56 20.81
C SER A 168 -3.19 -1.43 21.91
N TYR A 169 -3.71 -2.61 21.56
CA TYR A 169 -4.28 -3.57 22.50
C TYR A 169 -3.31 -3.94 23.62
N TYR A 170 -2.07 -4.27 23.25
CA TYR A 170 -1.03 -4.59 24.20
C TYR A 170 -0.54 -3.36 24.97
N GLN A 171 -0.32 -2.24 24.30
CA GLN A 171 0.13 -1.00 24.93
C GLN A 171 -0.89 -0.41 25.91
N ASP A 172 -2.17 -0.65 25.69
CA ASP A 172 -3.22 -0.24 26.64
C ASP A 172 -3.27 -1.10 27.91
N ARG A 173 -2.60 -2.26 27.88
CA ARG A 173 -2.51 -3.19 29.00
C ARG A 173 -1.13 -3.21 29.65
N GLY A 174 -0.31 -2.19 29.37
CA GLY A 174 0.99 -1.98 30.00
C GLY A 174 2.20 -2.49 29.23
N TYR A 175 2.02 -3.17 28.10
CA TYR A 175 3.12 -3.76 27.34
C TYR A 175 3.75 -2.72 26.40
N VAL A 176 4.50 -1.76 26.98
CA VAL A 176 5.12 -0.64 26.26
C VAL A 176 6.08 -1.13 25.16
N ASP A 177 6.82 -2.19 25.45
CA ASP A 177 7.83 -2.79 24.55
C ASP A 177 7.23 -3.82 23.58
N PHE A 178 5.90 -3.92 23.53
CA PHE A 178 5.26 -4.78 22.54
C PHE A 178 5.71 -4.43 21.11
N ASN A 179 6.10 -5.44 20.38
CA ASN A 179 6.58 -5.27 19.01
C ASN A 179 6.16 -6.43 18.12
N ILE A 180 5.73 -6.10 16.92
CA ILE A 180 5.50 -7.07 15.84
C ILE A 180 6.82 -7.24 15.10
N GLU A 181 7.49 -8.38 15.33
CA GLU A 181 8.82 -8.65 14.79
C GLU A 181 8.78 -8.95 13.29
N SER A 182 7.75 -9.65 12.85
CA SER A 182 7.54 -9.95 11.44
C SER A 182 6.08 -10.28 11.14
N THR A 183 5.69 -10.02 9.90
CA THR A 183 4.39 -10.41 9.36
C THR A 183 4.58 -11.25 8.12
N GLN A 184 3.95 -12.42 8.09
CA GLN A 184 3.95 -13.31 6.93
C GLN A 184 2.56 -13.36 6.30
N VAL A 185 2.51 -13.19 4.99
CA VAL A 185 1.29 -13.27 4.18
C VAL A 185 1.40 -14.50 3.29
N THR A 186 0.52 -15.45 3.50
CA THR A 186 0.42 -16.65 2.66
C THR A 186 -0.88 -16.62 1.87
N ILE A 187 -0.78 -16.80 0.57
CA ILE A 187 -1.93 -16.81 -0.35
C ILE A 187 -2.20 -18.25 -0.75
N SER A 188 -3.47 -18.67 -0.68
CA SER A 188 -3.88 -20.02 -1.12
C SER A 188 -3.58 -20.22 -2.63
N PRO A 189 -3.37 -21.47 -3.10
CA PRO A 189 -3.08 -21.76 -4.49
C PRO A 189 -4.14 -21.23 -5.47
N ASP A 190 -5.40 -21.21 -5.05
CA ASP A 190 -6.53 -20.66 -5.81
C ASP A 190 -6.64 -19.14 -5.75
N LYS A 191 -5.71 -18.49 -5.01
CA LYS A 191 -5.63 -17.03 -4.79
C LYS A 191 -6.92 -16.40 -4.25
N ARG A 192 -7.75 -17.17 -3.53
CA ARG A 192 -9.01 -16.69 -2.95
C ARG A 192 -8.89 -16.36 -1.48
N ASN A 193 -7.97 -17.02 -0.78
CA ASN A 193 -7.79 -16.87 0.65
C ASN A 193 -6.39 -16.39 0.99
N ILE A 194 -6.31 -15.54 2.00
CA ILE A 194 -5.08 -15.02 2.59
C ILE A 194 -5.02 -15.50 4.03
N TYR A 195 -3.86 -15.98 4.43
CA TYR A 195 -3.51 -16.34 5.79
C TYR A 195 -2.42 -15.41 6.26
N LEU A 196 -2.65 -14.74 7.36
CA LEU A 196 -1.72 -13.81 7.98
C LEU A 196 -1.13 -14.45 9.21
N THR A 197 0.17 -14.32 9.40
CA THR A 197 0.84 -14.70 10.65
C THR A 197 1.65 -13.51 11.13
N ALA A 198 1.34 -13.01 12.33
CA ALA A 198 2.08 -11.97 13.01
C ALA A 198 2.94 -12.61 14.12
N ASN A 199 4.25 -12.52 14.00
CA ASN A 199 5.16 -12.93 15.07
C ASN A 199 5.38 -11.72 15.98
N VAL A 200 5.04 -11.89 17.26
CA VAL A 200 5.06 -10.80 18.23
C VAL A 200 6.00 -11.11 19.39
N ARG A 201 6.49 -10.04 20.01
CA ARG A 201 7.17 -10.06 21.29
C ARG A 201 6.41 -9.15 22.25
N GLU A 202 5.86 -9.73 23.33
CA GLU A 202 4.97 -9.00 24.25
C GLU A 202 5.75 -7.99 25.12
N GLY A 203 6.92 -8.34 25.61
CA GLY A 203 7.66 -7.54 26.59
C GLY A 203 7.12 -7.70 28.01
N GLU A 204 7.43 -6.74 28.87
CA GLU A 204 7.01 -6.70 30.27
C GLU A 204 5.90 -5.66 30.48
N VAL A 205 5.14 -5.80 31.57
CA VAL A 205 4.11 -4.83 31.97
C VAL A 205 4.76 -3.67 32.70
N PHE A 206 4.50 -2.45 32.24
CA PHE A 206 4.97 -1.21 32.84
C PHE A 206 3.84 -0.51 33.60
N THR A 207 4.23 0.16 34.68
CA THR A 207 3.38 1.03 35.47
C THR A 207 3.90 2.47 35.44
N ILE A 208 3.00 3.43 35.65
CA ILE A 208 3.38 4.85 35.73
C ILE A 208 4.09 5.10 37.06
N SER A 209 5.34 5.51 37.04
CA SER A 209 6.10 5.87 38.24
C SER A 209 5.83 7.31 38.69
N GLU A 210 5.78 8.25 37.76
CA GLU A 210 5.63 9.67 38.04
C GLU A 210 5.00 10.40 36.83
N ILE A 211 4.28 11.50 37.11
CA ILE A 211 3.75 12.42 36.10
C ILE A 211 4.27 13.81 36.40
N LYS A 212 5.06 14.37 35.52
CA LYS A 212 5.58 15.74 35.59
C LYS A 212 4.90 16.64 34.58
N LEU A 213 4.39 17.77 35.04
CA LEU A 213 3.92 18.86 34.20
C LEU A 213 5.04 19.90 34.11
N THR A 214 5.46 20.24 32.89
CA THR A 214 6.58 21.18 32.65
C THR A 214 6.18 22.20 31.60
N GLY A 215 6.83 23.37 31.61
CA GLY A 215 6.57 24.48 30.69
C GLY A 215 5.76 25.60 31.31
N ASP A 216 5.39 26.57 30.50
CA ASP A 216 4.54 27.70 30.91
C ASP A 216 3.08 27.22 30.95
N LEU A 217 2.61 26.88 32.16
CA LEU A 217 1.25 26.41 32.36
C LEU A 217 0.29 27.59 32.30
N ILE A 218 -0.44 27.73 31.20
CA ILE A 218 -1.45 28.76 30.98
C ILE A 218 -2.62 28.58 31.94
N LEU A 219 -2.98 27.34 32.20
CA LEU A 219 -3.92 26.91 33.22
C LEU A 219 -3.14 26.51 34.48
N GLY A 220 -3.76 26.69 35.65
CA GLY A 220 -3.14 26.21 36.89
C GLY A 220 -2.89 24.70 36.88
N GLU A 221 -1.81 24.27 37.55
CA GLU A 221 -1.47 22.86 37.65
C GLU A 221 -2.63 21.94 38.07
N PRO A 222 -3.49 22.34 39.07
CA PRO A 222 -4.63 21.51 39.47
C PRO A 222 -5.68 21.33 38.34
N GLU A 223 -5.81 22.29 37.46
CA GLU A 223 -6.75 22.24 36.33
C GLU A 223 -6.22 21.29 35.24
N ILE A 224 -4.92 21.38 34.91
CA ILE A 224 -4.29 20.50 33.94
C ILE A 224 -4.27 19.06 34.47
N ARG A 225 -4.00 18.84 35.76
CA ARG A 225 -4.03 17.50 36.36
C ARG A 225 -5.37 16.81 36.25
N ARG A 226 -6.50 17.52 36.21
CA ARG A 226 -7.83 16.94 35.99
C ARG A 226 -8.04 16.41 34.56
N LEU A 227 -7.21 16.86 33.62
CA LEU A 227 -7.23 16.41 32.23
C LEU A 227 -6.33 15.20 32.00
N VAL A 228 -5.57 14.78 33.01
CA VAL A 228 -4.70 13.60 32.93
C VAL A 228 -5.47 12.38 33.44
N TYR A 229 -5.73 11.43 32.56
CA TYR A 229 -6.55 10.23 32.84
C TYR A 229 -5.74 9.07 33.43
N THR A 230 -4.51 9.31 33.86
CA THR A 230 -3.65 8.32 34.51
C THR A 230 -2.99 8.92 35.75
N GLN A 231 -2.55 8.08 36.68
CA GLN A 231 -1.88 8.50 37.92
C GLN A 231 -0.71 7.56 38.26
N PRO A 232 0.23 7.98 39.11
CA PRO A 232 1.30 7.10 39.57
C PRO A 232 0.74 5.82 40.20
N GLY A 233 1.30 4.66 39.81
CA GLY A 233 0.83 3.32 40.18
C GLY A 233 -0.14 2.68 39.19
N ASP A 234 -0.74 3.42 38.27
CA ASP A 234 -1.56 2.84 37.22
C ASP A 234 -0.71 2.01 36.27
N ILE A 235 -1.32 0.97 35.70
CA ILE A 235 -0.77 0.28 34.53
C ILE A 235 -0.72 1.26 33.36
N PHE A 236 0.38 1.27 32.63
CA PHE A 236 0.53 2.10 31.43
C PHE A 236 -0.61 1.81 30.44
N SER A 237 -1.17 2.85 29.85
CA SER A 237 -2.14 2.78 28.75
C SER A 237 -1.88 3.92 27.78
N ARG A 238 -1.55 3.57 26.55
CA ARG A 238 -1.36 4.53 25.44
C ARG A 238 -2.62 5.37 25.25
N ARG A 239 -3.80 4.73 25.25
CA ARG A 239 -5.10 5.39 25.09
C ARG A 239 -5.36 6.43 26.15
N LYS A 240 -5.06 6.15 27.42
CA LYS A 240 -5.23 7.14 28.51
C LYS A 240 -4.34 8.36 28.31
N LEU A 241 -3.10 8.18 27.82
CA LEU A 241 -2.20 9.29 27.52
C LEU A 241 -2.68 10.11 26.31
N GLU A 242 -3.13 9.44 25.25
CA GLU A 242 -3.71 10.10 24.06
C GLU A 242 -4.96 10.92 24.46
N LEU A 243 -5.89 10.33 25.20
CA LEU A 243 -7.09 11.03 25.71
C LEU A 243 -6.72 12.22 26.61
N SER A 244 -5.67 12.10 27.42
CA SER A 244 -5.17 13.21 28.24
C SER A 244 -4.64 14.35 27.36
N SER A 245 -3.86 14.02 26.34
CA SER A 245 -3.34 14.97 25.37
C SER A 245 -4.46 15.67 24.60
N GLU A 246 -5.43 14.92 24.09
CA GLU A 246 -6.59 15.46 23.38
C GLU A 246 -7.44 16.39 24.27
N ALA A 247 -7.67 16.00 25.53
CA ALA A 247 -8.39 16.82 26.49
C ALA A 247 -7.67 18.16 26.74
N MET A 248 -6.35 18.13 26.91
CA MET A 248 -5.53 19.33 27.06
C MET A 248 -5.59 20.21 25.80
N GLN A 249 -5.38 19.63 24.62
CA GLN A 249 -5.44 20.36 23.34
C GLN A 249 -6.80 21.02 23.13
N LYS A 250 -7.89 20.31 23.45
CA LYS A 250 -9.25 20.84 23.32
C LYS A 250 -9.49 22.02 24.26
N VAL A 251 -9.04 21.92 25.51
CA VAL A 251 -9.21 23.00 26.49
C VAL A 251 -8.37 24.21 26.13
N LEU A 252 -7.10 24.01 25.74
CA LEU A 252 -6.19 25.08 25.30
C LEU A 252 -6.68 25.72 23.99
N GLY A 253 -7.12 24.93 23.02
CA GLY A 253 -7.69 25.43 21.77
C GLY A 253 -8.93 26.31 21.97
N ASN A 254 -9.78 26.02 22.98
CA ASN A 254 -10.95 26.85 23.30
C ASN A 254 -10.57 28.24 23.85
N ILE A 255 -9.39 28.42 24.39
CA ILE A 255 -8.87 29.69 24.90
C ILE A 255 -7.86 30.37 23.97
N GLY A 256 -7.70 29.85 22.76
CA GLY A 256 -6.91 30.46 21.68
C GLY A 256 -5.44 30.04 21.61
N TYR A 257 -5.10 28.89 22.16
CA TYR A 257 -3.76 28.28 22.11
C TYR A 257 -3.75 26.96 21.30
#